data_36ae5d89c6c35accd91a8732b8b4217a
#
_entry.id   36ae5d89c6c35accd91a8732b8b4217a
#
_cell.length_a   1.000
_cell.length_b   1.000
_cell.length_c   1.000
_cell.angle_alpha   90.00
_cell.angle_beta   90.00
_cell.angle_gamma   90.00
#
_symmetry.space_group_name_H-M   'P 1'
#
loop_
_entity.id
_entity.type
_entity.pdbx_description
1 polymer ?
#
loop_
_entity_poly.entity_id
_entity_poly.type
_entity_poly.pdbx_seq_one_letter_code
_entity_poly.pdbx_strand_id
1 'polypeptide(L)'
;MDDPSSESHAQTIEFPRETEGLPEARKAELVELADGDEFELEIMPVKKRIGDATVRMLTYNGSVPGPTLKVPQGATIIVHVTNHGDLDATVHWHGLRLENRYDGTHDTQAPIPVGETFTYQVHVPDPGAYWYHPHIREDYGQEMGLYGNILATPSDPDYWPPANRELLLTLDDILIEDGQIATFRESETTHLAMGRFGNVMLVAGEPDLSLGAKRGEVVRFYFTNTANTRVFNVTLPGAQMKLVGADAGHYEHEEFVEEVLLAPSERVVVDVVFPDAGELELEHRTPGRTYRLASIAVTNQQPEPSYADEFAHVRTNGDMADVRQRIEPFLKAPADKTLSFVAEMDMGVPEGVPVVYACPMHPEMVSDEPGSCPKCGMKLLAQAAEETTYVCPMHPEVTSDKSDRCPKCGMKLLPANLVAAGGGHGHEHHGHGHHAHDGGAGWTR
;
A
#
# COMPACT_ATOMS: atom_id res chain seq x y z
N MET A 1 -9.62 -3.32 45.79
CA MET A 1 -9.11 -4.09 44.64
C MET A 1 -9.27 -3.13 43.51
N ASP A 2 -8.23 -2.37 43.30
CA ASP A 2 -8.20 -1.30 42.33
C ASP A 2 -7.94 -1.93 40.96
N ASP A 3 -8.84 -1.67 40.04
CA ASP A 3 -8.74 -2.02 38.63
C ASP A 3 -7.68 -1.11 37.96
N PRO A 4 -6.59 -1.64 37.43
CA PRO A 4 -5.68 -0.83 36.64
C PRO A 4 -6.21 -0.77 35.21
N SER A 5 -7.30 -0.02 34.98
CA SER A 5 -7.75 0.33 33.63
C SER A 5 -6.72 1.24 32.98
N SER A 6 -5.87 0.62 32.19
CA SER A 6 -5.19 1.08 31.00
C SER A 6 -5.42 2.55 30.62
N GLU A 7 -4.55 3.42 31.09
CA GLU A 7 -4.23 4.64 30.36
C GLU A 7 -3.42 4.22 29.11
N SER A 8 -4.08 3.85 28.05
CA SER A 8 -3.47 3.83 26.72
C SER A 8 -3.33 5.27 26.26
N HIS A 9 -2.32 5.96 26.76
CA HIS A 9 -1.80 7.11 26.03
C HIS A 9 -1.30 6.56 24.71
N ALA A 10 -2.05 6.77 23.62
CA ALA A 10 -1.52 6.66 22.27
C ALA A 10 -0.36 7.66 22.18
N GLN A 11 0.84 7.19 22.47
CA GLN A 11 2.04 7.97 22.26
C GLN A 11 2.12 8.16 20.74
N THR A 12 2.00 9.40 20.29
CA THR A 12 2.35 9.77 18.93
C THR A 12 3.79 9.32 18.71
N ILE A 13 3.98 8.18 18.04
CA ILE A 13 5.32 7.66 17.78
C ILE A 13 5.89 8.57 16.71
N GLU A 14 6.80 9.46 17.09
CA GLU A 14 7.59 10.22 16.13
C GLU A 14 8.45 9.22 15.36
N PHE A 15 8.44 9.33 14.02
CA PHE A 15 9.34 8.54 13.19
C PHE A 15 10.78 8.96 13.48
N PRO A 16 11.69 8.05 13.87
CA PRO A 16 13.08 8.38 14.06
C PRO A 16 13.68 8.94 12.77
N ARG A 17 14.49 10.01 12.89
CA ARG A 17 15.02 10.78 11.75
C ARG A 17 16.53 10.73 11.62
N GLU A 18 17.21 10.28 12.67
CA GLU A 18 18.66 10.26 12.74
C GLU A 18 19.25 9.33 11.68
N THR A 19 20.09 9.90 10.82
CA THR A 19 20.80 9.15 9.76
C THR A 19 22.30 9.04 10.02
N GLU A 20 22.83 9.78 11.01
CA GLU A 20 24.24 9.74 11.34
C GLU A 20 24.66 8.37 11.88
N GLY A 21 25.74 7.82 11.35
CA GLY A 21 26.25 6.50 11.75
C GLY A 21 25.50 5.30 11.13
N LEU A 22 24.34 5.51 10.47
CA LEU A 22 23.63 4.43 9.81
C LEU A 22 24.32 4.00 8.51
N PRO A 23 24.32 2.68 8.17
CA PRO A 23 24.80 2.21 6.89
C PRO A 23 23.87 2.70 5.76
N GLU A 24 24.42 2.82 4.54
CA GLU A 24 23.63 3.06 3.33
C GLU A 24 22.77 1.84 3.01
N ALA A 25 21.55 2.09 2.53
CA ALA A 25 20.69 1.02 2.02
C ALA A 25 21.37 0.30 0.84
N ARG A 26 21.31 -1.02 0.85
CA ARG A 26 21.79 -1.87 -0.24
C ARG A 26 20.70 -2.07 -1.30
N LYS A 27 21.09 -2.57 -2.46
CA LYS A 27 20.13 -3.09 -3.43
C LYS A 27 19.52 -4.39 -2.92
N ALA A 28 18.24 -4.62 -3.20
CA ALA A 28 17.59 -5.88 -2.92
C ALA A 28 18.26 -7.03 -3.69
N GLU A 29 18.42 -8.16 -3.03
CA GLU A 29 19.00 -9.38 -3.60
C GLU A 29 17.90 -10.41 -3.88
N LEU A 30 18.10 -11.23 -4.90
CA LEU A 30 17.35 -12.46 -5.11
C LEU A 30 18.09 -13.61 -4.41
N VAL A 31 17.43 -14.24 -3.44
CA VAL A 31 17.98 -15.36 -2.67
C VAL A 31 17.21 -16.62 -3.07
N GLU A 32 17.90 -17.57 -3.69
CA GLU A 32 17.32 -18.88 -4.02
C GLU A 32 17.50 -19.83 -2.84
N LEU A 33 16.39 -20.41 -2.36
CA LEU A 33 16.35 -21.30 -1.21
C LEU A 33 15.70 -22.63 -1.62
N ALA A 34 16.27 -23.73 -1.17
CA ALA A 34 15.73 -25.08 -1.33
C ALA A 34 14.90 -25.50 -0.10
N ASP A 35 14.26 -26.69 -0.20
CA ASP A 35 13.55 -27.28 0.92
C ASP A 35 14.51 -27.59 2.09
N GLY A 36 14.17 -27.09 3.27
CA GLY A 36 14.97 -27.23 4.50
C GLY A 36 16.08 -26.21 4.67
N ASP A 37 16.29 -25.30 3.73
CA ASP A 37 17.31 -24.24 3.88
C ASP A 37 16.96 -23.27 5.01
N GLU A 38 18.00 -22.79 5.69
CA GLU A 38 17.93 -21.77 6.72
C GLU A 38 18.34 -20.41 6.16
N PHE A 39 17.63 -19.34 6.59
CA PHE A 39 17.89 -17.98 6.14
C PHE A 39 17.82 -16.99 7.30
N GLU A 40 18.82 -16.12 7.40
CA GLU A 40 18.87 -15.04 8.39
C GLU A 40 18.20 -13.78 7.84
N LEU A 41 17.20 -13.27 8.54
CA LEU A 41 16.45 -12.06 8.19
C LEU A 41 16.56 -11.05 9.32
N GLU A 42 17.32 -9.99 9.11
CA GLU A 42 17.56 -8.96 10.12
C GLU A 42 16.70 -7.71 9.85
N ILE A 43 15.94 -7.27 10.85
CA ILE A 43 15.31 -5.96 10.84
C ILE A 43 16.34 -4.95 11.33
N MET A 44 16.67 -3.95 10.52
CA MET A 44 17.72 -2.98 10.87
C MET A 44 17.49 -1.60 10.24
N PRO A 45 17.90 -0.51 10.95
CA PRO A 45 17.83 0.82 10.38
C PRO A 45 18.96 1.06 9.37
N VAL A 46 18.63 1.80 8.33
CA VAL A 46 19.58 2.29 7.32
C VAL A 46 19.27 3.75 6.97
N LYS A 47 20.15 4.39 6.25
CA LYS A 47 19.85 5.62 5.52
C LYS A 47 19.70 5.33 4.03
N LYS A 48 18.73 5.96 3.39
CA LYS A 48 18.46 5.82 1.95
C LYS A 48 18.24 7.18 1.33
N ARG A 49 18.81 7.39 0.15
CA ARG A 49 18.51 8.56 -0.65
C ARG A 49 17.25 8.32 -1.49
N ILE A 50 16.27 9.23 -1.34
CA ILE A 50 15.03 9.25 -2.13
C ILE A 50 14.89 10.64 -2.74
N GLY A 51 15.13 10.77 -4.04
CA GLY A 51 15.24 12.06 -4.69
C GLY A 51 16.36 12.91 -4.08
N ASP A 52 16.02 14.08 -3.58
CA ASP A 52 16.97 14.99 -2.90
C ASP A 52 17.07 14.76 -1.39
N ALA A 53 16.19 13.96 -0.80
CA ALA A 53 16.19 13.67 0.62
C ALA A 53 17.08 12.45 0.95
N THR A 54 17.75 12.51 2.11
CA THR A 54 18.38 11.34 2.74
C THR A 54 17.59 11.04 4.01
N VAL A 55 16.88 9.94 3.99
CA VAL A 55 15.94 9.56 5.05
C VAL A 55 16.42 8.31 5.78
N ARG A 56 16.03 8.18 7.04
CA ARG A 56 16.16 6.94 7.80
C ARG A 56 15.03 6.01 7.39
N MET A 57 15.35 4.74 7.15
CA MET A 57 14.39 3.68 6.87
C MET A 57 14.68 2.46 7.73
N LEU A 58 13.69 1.61 7.91
CA LEU A 58 13.84 0.25 8.44
C LEU A 58 13.88 -0.72 7.27
N THR A 59 14.67 -1.76 7.40
CA THR A 59 14.92 -2.68 6.30
C THR A 59 14.98 -4.12 6.78
N TYR A 60 14.68 -5.02 5.87
CA TYR A 60 15.12 -6.41 6.00
C TYR A 60 16.48 -6.55 5.30
N ASN A 61 17.49 -7.02 6.04
CA ASN A 61 18.87 -7.24 5.56
C ASN A 61 19.50 -6.01 4.88
N GLY A 62 19.14 -4.80 5.31
CA GLY A 62 19.76 -3.57 4.84
C GLY A 62 19.32 -3.10 3.45
N SER A 63 18.22 -3.60 2.88
CA SER A 63 17.69 -3.18 1.58
C SER A 63 16.20 -2.82 1.63
N VAL A 64 15.74 -1.93 0.76
CA VAL A 64 14.33 -1.60 0.52
C VAL A 64 14.07 -1.75 -0.97
N PRO A 65 13.18 -2.67 -1.38
CA PRO A 65 12.59 -3.74 -0.57
C PRO A 65 13.65 -4.66 0.04
N GLY A 66 13.25 -5.46 1.02
CA GLY A 66 14.07 -6.56 1.55
C GLY A 66 14.39 -7.61 0.48
N PRO A 67 15.22 -8.62 0.78
CA PRO A 67 15.55 -9.68 -0.16
C PRO A 67 14.32 -10.34 -0.78
N THR A 68 14.36 -10.63 -2.07
CA THR A 68 13.35 -11.51 -2.69
C THR A 68 13.73 -12.95 -2.44
N LEU A 69 12.87 -13.70 -1.75
CA LEU A 69 13.09 -15.13 -1.48
C LEU A 69 12.45 -15.93 -2.62
N LYS A 70 13.26 -16.67 -3.37
CA LYS A 70 12.78 -17.57 -4.43
C LYS A 70 12.82 -19.01 -3.92
N VAL A 71 11.63 -19.59 -3.76
CA VAL A 71 11.42 -20.87 -3.07
C VAL A 71 10.62 -21.82 -3.98
N PRO A 72 11.01 -23.10 -4.13
CA PRO A 72 10.21 -24.07 -4.86
C PRO A 72 8.86 -24.33 -4.21
N GLN A 73 7.83 -24.52 -5.01
CA GLN A 73 6.52 -24.99 -4.55
C GLN A 73 6.67 -26.28 -3.73
N GLY A 74 5.98 -26.34 -2.58
CA GLY A 74 5.98 -27.46 -1.64
C GLY A 74 7.13 -27.45 -0.64
N ALA A 75 8.14 -26.58 -0.82
CA ALA A 75 9.27 -26.46 0.10
C ALA A 75 8.85 -25.80 1.43
N THR A 76 9.60 -26.10 2.47
CA THR A 76 9.55 -25.43 3.77
C THR A 76 10.92 -24.87 4.07
N ILE A 77 11.05 -23.57 4.23
CA ILE A 77 12.29 -22.90 4.63
C ILE A 77 12.24 -22.50 6.10
N ILE A 78 13.38 -22.33 6.71
CA ILE A 78 13.53 -21.92 8.10
C ILE A 78 14.10 -20.50 8.09
N VAL A 79 13.36 -19.53 8.63
CA VAL A 79 13.78 -18.13 8.65
C VAL A 79 13.99 -17.67 10.09
N HIS A 80 15.22 -17.27 10.40
CA HIS A 80 15.59 -16.68 11.69
C HIS A 80 15.48 -15.17 11.59
N VAL A 81 14.45 -14.61 12.23
CA VAL A 81 14.24 -13.16 12.23
C VAL A 81 14.82 -12.54 13.47
N THR A 82 15.84 -11.71 13.31
CA THR A 82 16.44 -10.94 14.41
C THR A 82 16.01 -9.48 14.32
N ASN A 83 15.47 -8.95 15.41
CA ASN A 83 14.94 -7.59 15.46
C ASN A 83 15.99 -6.60 16.00
N HIS A 84 16.62 -5.83 15.12
CA HIS A 84 17.45 -4.67 15.46
C HIS A 84 16.76 -3.35 15.09
N GLY A 85 15.42 -3.36 15.03
CA GLY A 85 14.59 -2.20 14.69
C GLY A 85 14.32 -1.27 15.87
N ASP A 86 13.25 -0.50 15.75
CA ASP A 86 12.86 0.53 16.73
C ASP A 86 11.81 0.06 17.74
N LEU A 87 11.03 -0.95 17.36
CA LEU A 87 9.87 -1.45 18.09
C LEU A 87 9.90 -2.98 18.07
N ASP A 88 9.11 -3.57 18.94
CA ASP A 88 8.76 -4.99 18.85
C ASP A 88 8.17 -5.28 17.47
N ALA A 89 8.49 -6.42 16.89
CA ALA A 89 8.11 -6.76 15.53
C ALA A 89 7.57 -8.19 15.39
N THR A 90 6.87 -8.45 14.31
CA THR A 90 6.62 -9.79 13.77
C THR A 90 6.88 -9.75 12.27
N VAL A 91 6.97 -10.91 11.62
CA VAL A 91 6.99 -11.02 10.17
C VAL A 91 5.85 -11.90 9.73
N HIS A 92 4.89 -11.29 9.02
CA HIS A 92 3.78 -11.99 8.38
C HIS A 92 4.16 -12.39 6.95
N TRP A 93 3.81 -13.60 6.58
CA TRP A 93 4.08 -14.21 5.28
C TRP A 93 2.82 -14.13 4.43
N HIS A 94 2.58 -12.97 3.88
CA HIS A 94 1.31 -12.57 3.29
C HIS A 94 0.90 -13.47 2.11
N GLY A 95 -0.28 -14.08 2.26
CA GLY A 95 -0.90 -14.94 1.28
C GLY A 95 -0.51 -16.41 1.36
N LEU A 96 0.52 -16.78 2.14
CA LEU A 96 0.92 -18.17 2.32
C LEU A 96 -0.03 -18.91 3.28
N ARG A 97 -0.33 -20.16 2.99
CA ARG A 97 -1.08 -21.08 3.85
C ARG A 97 -0.10 -21.92 4.66
N LEU A 98 0.21 -21.49 5.86
CA LEU A 98 1.18 -22.13 6.74
C LEU A 98 0.60 -22.41 8.14
N GLU A 99 1.39 -23.02 9.02
CA GLU A 99 0.97 -23.26 10.40
C GLU A 99 0.71 -21.93 11.12
N ASN A 100 -0.44 -21.84 11.82
CA ASN A 100 -0.89 -20.64 12.52
C ASN A 100 0.17 -19.98 13.40
N ARG A 101 0.97 -20.76 14.13
CA ARG A 101 2.05 -20.25 15.00
C ARG A 101 3.17 -19.52 14.27
N TYR A 102 3.25 -19.63 12.95
CA TYR A 102 4.25 -18.98 12.10
C TYR A 102 3.63 -17.92 11.18
N ASP A 103 2.35 -17.62 11.36
CA ASP A 103 1.64 -16.63 10.55
C ASP A 103 2.17 -15.19 10.75
N GLY A 104 2.81 -14.94 11.90
CA GLY A 104 3.48 -13.66 12.16
C GLY A 104 2.54 -12.53 12.59
N THR A 105 1.33 -12.85 13.03
CA THR A 105 0.40 -11.86 13.61
C THR A 105 0.48 -11.88 15.14
N HIS A 106 0.11 -10.78 15.79
CA HIS A 106 0.13 -10.68 17.26
C HIS A 106 -0.83 -11.66 17.95
N ASP A 107 -1.84 -12.17 17.23
CA ASP A 107 -2.78 -13.17 17.75
C ASP A 107 -2.21 -14.60 17.70
N THR A 108 -1.18 -14.83 16.90
CA THR A 108 -0.61 -16.16 16.66
C THR A 108 0.72 -16.41 17.35
N GLN A 109 1.43 -15.33 17.69
CA GLN A 109 2.72 -15.38 18.39
C GLN A 109 2.94 -14.14 19.26
N ALA A 110 3.83 -14.26 20.24
CA ALA A 110 4.35 -13.09 20.94
C ALA A 110 5.24 -12.25 19.99
N PRO A 111 5.22 -10.91 20.12
CA PRO A 111 6.15 -10.04 19.41
C PRO A 111 7.61 -10.43 19.65
N ILE A 112 8.46 -10.14 18.67
CA ILE A 112 9.92 -10.29 18.78
C ILE A 112 10.47 -8.98 19.36
N PRO A 113 10.93 -8.95 20.62
CA PRO A 113 11.49 -7.75 21.21
C PRO A 113 12.75 -7.28 20.46
N VAL A 114 13.09 -5.99 20.58
CA VAL A 114 14.35 -5.48 20.07
C VAL A 114 15.54 -6.21 20.68
N GLY A 115 16.42 -6.73 19.86
CA GLY A 115 17.59 -7.55 20.21
C GLY A 115 17.34 -9.05 20.27
N GLU A 116 16.09 -9.50 20.09
CA GLU A 116 15.72 -10.91 20.16
C GLU A 116 15.51 -11.52 18.76
N THR A 117 15.45 -12.85 18.71
CA THR A 117 15.27 -13.64 17.49
C THR A 117 14.08 -14.58 17.62
N PHE A 118 13.29 -14.70 16.55
CA PHE A 118 12.26 -15.72 16.41
C PHE A 118 12.50 -16.55 15.15
N THR A 119 12.26 -17.85 15.22
CA THR A 119 12.45 -18.77 14.09
C THR A 119 11.11 -19.19 13.51
N TYR A 120 10.91 -18.88 12.25
CA TYR A 120 9.74 -19.27 11.45
C TYR A 120 10.03 -20.52 10.63
N GLN A 121 9.00 -21.38 10.47
CA GLN A 121 8.99 -22.43 9.44
C GLN A 121 7.97 -21.99 8.38
N VAL A 122 8.48 -21.59 7.24
CA VAL A 122 7.67 -20.99 6.17
C VAL A 122 7.43 -22.04 5.09
N HIS A 123 6.24 -22.62 5.10
CA HIS A 123 5.82 -23.57 4.07
C HIS A 123 5.22 -22.84 2.87
N VAL A 124 5.63 -23.21 1.66
CA VAL A 124 5.23 -22.57 0.40
C VAL A 124 4.45 -23.57 -0.47
N PRO A 125 3.14 -23.79 -0.20
CA PRO A 125 2.40 -24.88 -0.82
C PRO A 125 2.01 -24.62 -2.28
N ASP A 126 1.78 -23.37 -2.65
CA ASP A 126 1.24 -22.99 -3.94
C ASP A 126 2.22 -22.08 -4.70
N PRO A 127 2.29 -22.17 -6.06
CA PRO A 127 3.11 -21.26 -6.85
C PRO A 127 2.47 -19.88 -6.93
N GLY A 128 3.29 -18.83 -7.08
CA GLY A 128 2.80 -17.47 -7.21
C GLY A 128 3.72 -16.43 -6.60
N ALA A 129 3.21 -15.22 -6.50
CA ALA A 129 3.89 -14.10 -5.87
C ALA A 129 3.30 -13.83 -4.49
N TYR A 130 4.16 -13.83 -3.51
CA TYR A 130 3.84 -13.53 -2.12
C TYR A 130 4.76 -12.42 -1.62
N TRP A 131 4.51 -11.94 -0.42
CA TRP A 131 5.39 -10.95 0.19
C TRP A 131 5.41 -11.11 1.71
N TYR A 132 6.35 -10.47 2.38
CA TYR A 132 6.46 -10.49 3.83
C TYR A 132 6.61 -9.07 4.37
N HIS A 133 5.99 -8.81 5.51
CA HIS A 133 5.94 -7.51 6.17
C HIS A 133 5.62 -7.65 7.66
N PRO A 134 5.81 -6.60 8.50
CA PRO A 134 5.43 -6.66 9.90
C PRO A 134 3.90 -6.64 10.07
N HIS A 135 3.43 -7.19 11.20
CA HIS A 135 2.02 -7.10 11.63
C HIS A 135 1.86 -6.45 13.01
N ILE A 136 2.92 -5.80 13.52
CA ILE A 136 2.88 -4.92 14.67
C ILE A 136 3.26 -3.54 14.18
N ARG A 137 2.37 -2.56 14.39
CA ARG A 137 2.51 -1.23 13.80
C ARG A 137 2.92 -1.35 12.33
N GLU A 138 2.16 -2.14 11.60
CA GLU A 138 2.39 -2.38 10.17
C GLU A 138 2.36 -1.08 9.38
N ASP A 139 1.47 -0.14 9.76
CA ASP A 139 1.40 1.20 9.24
C ASP A 139 2.77 1.90 9.24
N TYR A 140 3.46 1.85 10.38
CA TYR A 140 4.80 2.41 10.55
C TYR A 140 5.86 1.56 9.84
N GLY A 141 5.85 0.24 10.07
CA GLY A 141 6.87 -0.65 9.53
C GLY A 141 6.91 -0.65 8.01
N GLN A 142 5.77 -0.71 7.34
CA GLN A 142 5.68 -0.65 5.87
C GLN A 142 6.14 0.72 5.35
N GLU A 143 5.67 1.82 5.94
CA GLU A 143 6.09 3.18 5.55
C GLU A 143 7.60 3.36 5.67
N MET A 144 8.21 2.73 6.67
CA MET A 144 9.66 2.78 6.88
C MET A 144 10.44 1.82 5.98
N GLY A 145 9.79 0.92 5.22
CA GLY A 145 10.43 0.06 4.23
C GLY A 145 10.51 -1.43 4.58
N LEU A 146 9.83 -1.89 5.64
CA LEU A 146 9.82 -3.30 6.04
C LEU A 146 8.86 -4.12 5.17
N TYR A 147 9.29 -4.45 3.97
CA TYR A 147 8.60 -5.38 3.09
C TYR A 147 9.59 -6.05 2.12
N GLY A 148 9.24 -7.25 1.67
CA GLY A 148 10.00 -7.98 0.66
C GLY A 148 9.16 -9.05 -0.02
N ASN A 149 9.57 -9.50 -1.20
CA ASN A 149 8.83 -10.48 -2.01
C ASN A 149 9.25 -11.91 -1.74
N ILE A 150 8.30 -12.83 -1.97
CA ILE A 150 8.55 -14.26 -2.07
C ILE A 150 8.03 -14.72 -3.44
N LEU A 151 8.88 -15.36 -4.22
CA LEU A 151 8.50 -16.01 -5.47
C LEU A 151 8.47 -17.52 -5.25
N ALA A 152 7.28 -18.09 -5.24
CA ALA A 152 7.07 -19.52 -5.22
C ALA A 152 7.15 -20.07 -6.64
N THR A 153 8.23 -20.77 -6.99
CA THR A 153 8.41 -21.34 -8.31
C THR A 153 7.59 -22.61 -8.48
N PRO A 154 6.77 -22.73 -9.53
CA PRO A 154 5.93 -23.89 -9.72
C PRO A 154 6.76 -25.17 -9.95
N SER A 155 6.22 -26.29 -9.50
CA SER A 155 6.80 -27.62 -9.79
C SER A 155 6.52 -28.09 -11.23
N ASP A 156 5.44 -27.58 -11.83
CA ASP A 156 5.12 -27.80 -13.25
C ASP A 156 5.85 -26.73 -14.10
N PRO A 157 6.77 -27.13 -14.99
CA PRO A 157 7.48 -26.19 -15.86
C PRO A 157 6.55 -25.46 -16.86
N ASP A 158 5.38 -26.01 -17.16
CA ASP A 158 4.41 -25.43 -18.07
C ASP A 158 3.32 -24.61 -17.35
N TYR A 159 3.46 -24.41 -16.04
CA TYR A 159 2.51 -23.66 -15.21
C TYR A 159 2.30 -22.23 -15.74
N TRP A 160 3.37 -21.49 -15.97
CA TRP A 160 3.31 -20.18 -16.60
C TRP A 160 3.55 -20.28 -18.12
N PRO A 161 2.98 -19.36 -18.93
CA PRO A 161 3.43 -19.21 -20.33
C PRO A 161 4.94 -18.94 -20.36
N PRO A 162 5.64 -19.26 -21.47
CA PRO A 162 7.07 -18.96 -21.56
C PRO A 162 7.32 -17.45 -21.58
N ALA A 163 8.34 -17.01 -20.86
CA ALA A 163 8.83 -15.64 -20.82
C ALA A 163 10.35 -15.60 -20.90
N ASN A 164 10.93 -14.53 -21.46
CA ASN A 164 12.38 -14.37 -21.55
C ASN A 164 13.02 -13.96 -20.22
N ARG A 165 12.27 -13.20 -19.41
CA ARG A 165 12.70 -12.74 -18.10
C ARG A 165 11.52 -12.61 -17.13
N GLU A 166 11.86 -12.63 -15.87
CA GLU A 166 10.93 -12.37 -14.76
C GLU A 166 11.46 -11.20 -13.94
N LEU A 167 10.57 -10.27 -13.59
CA LEU A 167 10.87 -9.11 -12.76
C LEU A 167 9.85 -9.01 -11.63
N LEU A 168 10.33 -9.02 -10.39
CA LEU A 168 9.49 -8.80 -9.20
C LEU A 168 9.66 -7.35 -8.77
N LEU A 169 8.59 -6.58 -8.84
CA LEU A 169 8.59 -5.16 -8.55
C LEU A 169 7.56 -4.84 -7.46
N THR A 170 8.02 -4.31 -6.34
CA THR A 170 7.14 -3.67 -5.36
C THR A 170 6.74 -2.30 -5.89
N LEU A 171 5.48 -1.96 -5.70
CA LEU A 171 4.91 -0.63 -5.94
C LEU A 171 4.55 -0.01 -4.60
N ASP A 172 5.07 1.16 -4.35
CA ASP A 172 4.89 1.84 -3.08
C ASP A 172 4.82 3.36 -3.29
N ASP A 173 4.37 4.08 -2.28
CA ASP A 173 4.49 5.52 -2.22
C ASP A 173 4.83 6.00 -0.81
N ILE A 174 5.68 7.00 -0.73
CA ILE A 174 6.15 7.56 0.54
C ILE A 174 5.90 9.06 0.59
N LEU A 175 5.49 9.56 1.76
CA LEU A 175 5.30 10.98 1.97
C LEU A 175 6.56 11.60 2.57
N ILE A 176 7.24 12.44 1.79
CA ILE A 176 8.41 13.19 2.24
C ILE A 176 8.03 14.67 2.41
N GLU A 177 8.18 15.18 3.63
CA GLU A 177 8.00 16.58 4.00
C GLU A 177 9.28 17.07 4.68
N ASP A 178 9.73 18.26 4.35
CA ASP A 178 10.94 18.88 4.90
C ASP A 178 12.19 17.97 4.87
N GLY A 179 12.30 17.13 3.82
CA GLY A 179 13.40 16.18 3.63
C GLY A 179 13.38 14.95 4.54
N GLN A 180 12.26 14.66 5.18
CA GLN A 180 12.06 13.54 6.08
C GLN A 180 10.79 12.78 5.74
N ILE A 181 10.69 11.50 6.14
CA ILE A 181 9.43 10.75 6.08
C ILE A 181 8.46 11.39 7.07
N ALA A 182 7.31 11.82 6.56
CA ALA A 182 6.28 12.43 7.39
C ALA A 182 5.66 11.42 8.36
N THR A 183 5.38 11.83 9.58
CA THR A 183 4.66 11.02 10.56
C THR A 183 3.18 10.93 10.24
N PHE A 184 2.49 9.91 10.76
CA PHE A 184 1.03 9.89 10.74
C PHE A 184 0.49 10.95 11.72
N ARG A 185 -0.33 11.84 11.20
CA ARG A 185 -0.96 12.92 12.00
C ARG A 185 -2.34 12.45 12.44
N GLU A 186 -2.45 11.95 13.66
CA GLU A 186 -3.72 11.46 14.21
C GLU A 186 -4.80 12.56 14.29
N SER A 187 -4.38 13.81 14.44
CA SER A 187 -5.29 14.97 14.45
C SER A 187 -5.80 15.38 13.05
N GLU A 188 -5.24 14.82 12.00
CA GLU A 188 -5.61 15.14 10.62
C GLU A 188 -6.68 14.16 10.14
N THR A 189 -7.94 14.58 10.19
CA THR A 189 -9.11 13.76 9.83
C THR A 189 -8.99 13.10 8.46
N THR A 190 -8.34 13.76 7.50
CA THR A 190 -8.09 13.21 6.17
C THR A 190 -7.19 11.99 6.21
N HIS A 191 -6.13 11.98 7.02
CA HIS A 191 -5.24 10.83 7.18
C HIS A 191 -5.94 9.64 7.84
N LEU A 192 -6.79 9.89 8.84
CA LEU A 192 -7.53 8.83 9.53
C LEU A 192 -8.63 8.23 8.65
N ALA A 193 -9.36 9.07 7.89
CA ALA A 193 -10.52 8.65 7.13
C ALA A 193 -10.20 8.13 5.74
N MET A 194 -9.20 8.71 5.08
CA MET A 194 -8.86 8.45 3.67
C MET A 194 -7.53 7.72 3.51
N GLY A 195 -6.77 7.60 4.57
CA GLY A 195 -5.40 7.17 4.55
C GLY A 195 -4.43 8.28 4.11
N ARG A 196 -3.14 8.02 4.26
CA ARG A 196 -2.09 8.93 3.90
C ARG A 196 -1.45 8.52 2.57
N PHE A 197 -1.54 9.38 1.57
CA PHE A 197 -0.89 9.18 0.27
C PHE A 197 0.50 9.79 0.26
N GLY A 198 1.45 9.07 -0.32
CA GLY A 198 2.79 9.57 -0.58
C GLY A 198 2.84 10.58 -1.72
N ASN A 199 3.89 11.39 -1.73
CA ASN A 199 4.20 12.33 -2.81
C ASN A 199 5.35 11.83 -3.72
N VAL A 200 6.02 10.75 -3.33
CA VAL A 200 7.08 10.08 -4.11
C VAL A 200 6.65 8.63 -4.37
N MET A 201 6.56 8.26 -5.65
CA MET A 201 6.33 6.86 -6.05
C MET A 201 7.64 6.08 -5.98
N LEU A 202 7.58 4.85 -5.46
CA LEU A 202 8.72 3.94 -5.41
C LEU A 202 8.40 2.65 -6.17
N VAL A 203 9.32 2.24 -7.04
CA VAL A 203 9.25 0.93 -7.69
C VAL A 203 10.51 0.16 -7.35
N ALA A 204 10.34 -1.02 -6.74
CA ALA A 204 11.45 -1.78 -6.17
C ALA A 204 12.34 -0.91 -5.25
N GLY A 205 11.70 0.00 -4.48
CA GLY A 205 12.34 0.93 -3.56
C GLY A 205 13.04 2.13 -4.21
N GLU A 206 12.96 2.30 -5.53
CA GLU A 206 13.61 3.38 -6.27
C GLU A 206 12.60 4.38 -6.84
N PRO A 207 12.83 5.71 -6.70
CA PRO A 207 11.93 6.74 -7.24
C PRO A 207 12.04 6.92 -8.75
N ASP A 208 13.15 6.51 -9.35
CA ASP A 208 13.48 6.67 -10.76
C ASP A 208 14.05 5.38 -11.35
N LEU A 209 13.28 4.29 -11.26
CA LEU A 209 13.71 2.99 -11.79
C LEU A 209 13.84 3.05 -13.31
N SER A 210 14.97 2.57 -13.83
CA SER A 210 15.22 2.41 -15.26
C SER A 210 15.43 0.95 -15.58
N LEU A 211 14.67 0.45 -16.56
CA LEU A 211 14.72 -0.92 -17.03
C LEU A 211 15.15 -0.95 -18.51
N GLY A 212 15.73 -2.07 -18.92
CA GLY A 212 16.01 -2.32 -20.33
C GLY A 212 15.16 -3.47 -20.84
N ALA A 213 14.79 -3.44 -22.13
CA ALA A 213 14.13 -4.54 -22.82
C ALA A 213 14.62 -4.68 -24.25
N LYS A 214 14.25 -5.77 -24.91
CA LYS A 214 14.51 -5.99 -26.34
C LYS A 214 13.18 -5.98 -27.09
N ARG A 215 13.22 -5.56 -28.36
CA ARG A 215 12.04 -5.64 -29.19
C ARG A 215 11.60 -7.10 -29.41
N GLY A 216 10.32 -7.39 -29.11
CA GLY A 216 9.75 -8.75 -29.13
C GLY A 216 10.08 -9.60 -27.90
N GLU A 217 10.77 -9.05 -26.89
CA GLU A 217 11.00 -9.73 -25.63
C GLU A 217 9.68 -9.85 -24.84
N VAL A 218 9.43 -11.02 -24.27
CA VAL A 218 8.34 -11.24 -23.33
C VAL A 218 8.92 -11.19 -21.93
N VAL A 219 8.49 -10.21 -21.13
CA VAL A 219 8.90 -10.04 -19.75
C VAL A 219 7.70 -10.28 -18.85
N ARG A 220 7.85 -11.18 -17.87
CA ARG A 220 6.87 -11.39 -16.82
C ARG A 220 7.14 -10.46 -15.67
N PHE A 221 6.19 -9.58 -15.39
CA PHE A 221 6.19 -8.73 -14.21
C PHE A 221 5.33 -9.34 -13.11
N TYR A 222 5.89 -9.46 -11.93
CA TYR A 222 5.17 -9.68 -10.70
C TYR A 222 5.11 -8.36 -9.97
N PHE A 223 3.96 -7.71 -9.97
CA PHE A 223 3.74 -6.48 -9.23
C PHE A 223 3.15 -6.80 -7.86
N THR A 224 3.76 -6.26 -6.81
CA THR A 224 3.25 -6.32 -5.43
C THR A 224 2.96 -4.89 -4.98
N ASN A 225 1.73 -4.59 -4.60
CA ASN A 225 1.41 -3.30 -4.00
C ASN A 225 1.72 -3.33 -2.51
N THR A 226 2.79 -2.66 -2.11
CA THR A 226 3.26 -2.56 -0.72
C THR A 226 2.90 -1.23 -0.06
N ALA A 227 2.15 -0.37 -0.73
CA ALA A 227 1.71 0.90 -0.17
C ALA A 227 0.63 0.71 0.90
N ASN A 228 0.67 1.53 1.94
CA ASN A 228 -0.31 1.50 3.02
C ASN A 228 -1.73 1.86 2.56
N THR A 229 -1.87 2.72 1.55
CA THR A 229 -3.16 3.30 1.16
C THR A 229 -3.42 3.28 -0.34
N ARG A 230 -2.37 3.48 -1.15
CA ARG A 230 -2.53 3.75 -2.59
C ARG A 230 -2.96 2.51 -3.36
N VAL A 231 -4.05 2.64 -4.10
CA VAL A 231 -4.42 1.72 -5.18
C VAL A 231 -3.65 2.13 -6.43
N PHE A 232 -2.87 1.22 -7.00
CA PHE A 232 -2.18 1.47 -8.26
C PHE A 232 -3.01 1.01 -9.44
N ASN A 233 -3.16 1.86 -10.45
CA ASN A 233 -3.66 1.49 -11.77
C ASN A 233 -2.49 1.54 -12.74
N VAL A 234 -1.92 0.37 -13.05
CA VAL A 234 -0.66 0.23 -13.78
C VAL A 234 -0.94 0.03 -15.26
N THR A 235 -0.28 0.81 -16.10
CA THR A 235 -0.34 0.69 -17.56
C THR A 235 1.04 0.89 -18.19
N LEU A 236 1.24 0.34 -19.37
CA LEU A 236 2.48 0.46 -20.13
C LEU A 236 2.16 0.80 -21.60
N PRO A 237 1.89 2.08 -21.90
CA PRO A 237 1.57 2.51 -23.27
C PRO A 237 2.70 2.17 -24.26
N GLY A 238 2.34 1.61 -25.41
CA GLY A 238 3.30 1.19 -26.43
C GLY A 238 3.80 -0.25 -26.27
N ALA A 239 3.44 -0.94 -25.20
CA ALA A 239 3.61 -2.38 -25.05
C ALA A 239 2.24 -3.09 -25.06
N GLN A 240 2.26 -4.41 -25.19
CA GLN A 240 1.06 -5.23 -25.02
C GLN A 240 1.16 -5.97 -23.69
N MET A 241 0.11 -5.90 -22.89
CA MET A 241 0.03 -6.51 -21.58
C MET A 241 -0.96 -7.68 -21.62
N LYS A 242 -0.59 -8.79 -20.98
CA LYS A 242 -1.46 -9.96 -20.81
C LYS A 242 -1.49 -10.35 -19.33
N LEU A 243 -2.65 -10.26 -18.72
CA LEU A 243 -2.87 -10.67 -17.35
C LEU A 243 -2.91 -12.19 -17.27
N VAL A 244 -1.96 -12.80 -16.56
CA VAL A 244 -1.78 -14.25 -16.50
C VAL A 244 -2.04 -14.83 -15.13
N GLY A 245 -1.96 -14.03 -14.07
CA GLY A 245 -2.20 -14.48 -12.70
C GLY A 245 -2.30 -13.35 -11.69
N ALA A 246 -2.62 -13.72 -10.47
CA ALA A 246 -2.63 -12.83 -9.31
C ALA A 246 -2.37 -13.63 -8.04
N ASP A 247 -2.00 -12.93 -6.98
CA ASP A 247 -1.82 -13.48 -5.63
C ASP A 247 -1.16 -14.88 -5.63
N ALA A 248 -1.95 -15.93 -5.47
CA ALA A 248 -1.50 -17.30 -5.29
C ALA A 248 -1.59 -18.15 -6.58
N GLY A 249 -1.33 -17.59 -7.75
CA GLY A 249 -1.22 -18.40 -8.95
C GLY A 249 -1.82 -17.82 -10.23
N HIS A 250 -1.99 -18.69 -11.21
CA HIS A 250 -2.50 -18.30 -12.52
C HIS A 250 -4.03 -18.22 -12.54
N TYR A 251 -4.57 -17.41 -13.45
CA TYR A 251 -6.01 -17.36 -13.72
C TYR A 251 -6.48 -18.57 -14.52
N GLU A 252 -7.78 -18.87 -14.45
CA GLU A 252 -8.41 -19.84 -15.33
C GLU A 252 -8.30 -19.43 -16.80
N HIS A 253 -8.51 -18.14 -17.07
CA HIS A 253 -8.38 -17.55 -18.41
C HIS A 253 -7.42 -16.38 -18.37
N GLU A 254 -6.42 -16.42 -19.24
CA GLU A 254 -5.55 -15.26 -19.49
C GLU A 254 -6.33 -14.21 -20.28
N GLU A 255 -5.96 -12.93 -20.15
CA GLU A 255 -6.64 -11.83 -20.82
C GLU A 255 -5.65 -10.74 -21.24
N PHE A 256 -5.80 -10.20 -22.46
CA PHE A 256 -5.10 -8.98 -22.83
C PHE A 256 -5.77 -7.79 -22.15
N VAL A 257 -4.95 -6.94 -21.56
CA VAL A 257 -5.40 -5.79 -20.77
C VAL A 257 -4.63 -4.53 -21.16
N GLU A 258 -5.26 -3.37 -21.01
CA GLU A 258 -4.59 -2.07 -21.21
C GLU A 258 -4.02 -1.55 -19.89
N GLU A 259 -4.63 -1.93 -18.78
CA GLU A 259 -4.24 -1.53 -17.42
C GLU A 259 -4.59 -2.62 -16.41
N VAL A 260 -3.91 -2.62 -15.27
CA VAL A 260 -4.20 -3.50 -14.14
C VAL A 260 -4.33 -2.70 -12.86
N LEU A 261 -5.39 -2.98 -12.11
CA LEU A 261 -5.66 -2.33 -10.83
C LEU A 261 -5.18 -3.22 -9.70
N LEU A 262 -4.39 -2.65 -8.77
CA LEU A 262 -3.89 -3.34 -7.58
C LEU A 262 -4.27 -2.55 -6.33
N ALA A 263 -5.09 -3.11 -5.47
CA ALA A 263 -5.29 -2.59 -4.12
C ALA A 263 -4.05 -2.86 -3.24
N PRO A 264 -3.90 -2.15 -2.11
CA PRO A 264 -2.88 -2.48 -1.12
C PRO A 264 -2.88 -3.99 -0.80
N SER A 265 -1.70 -4.58 -0.72
CA SER A 265 -1.45 -6.01 -0.47
C SER A 265 -1.74 -6.96 -1.64
N GLU A 266 -2.34 -6.51 -2.72
CA GLU A 266 -2.54 -7.34 -3.91
C GLU A 266 -1.25 -7.54 -4.71
N ARG A 267 -1.19 -8.68 -5.41
CA ARG A 267 -0.15 -9.03 -6.37
C ARG A 267 -0.80 -9.42 -7.68
N VAL A 268 -0.21 -8.99 -8.79
CA VAL A 268 -0.63 -9.41 -10.13
C VAL A 268 0.56 -9.89 -10.93
N VAL A 269 0.31 -10.83 -11.83
CA VAL A 269 1.30 -11.36 -12.75
C VAL A 269 0.90 -10.98 -14.17
N VAL A 270 1.77 -10.19 -14.82
CA VAL A 270 1.50 -9.63 -16.15
C VAL A 270 2.66 -9.97 -17.07
N ASP A 271 2.37 -10.69 -18.15
CA ASP A 271 3.33 -10.84 -19.24
C ASP A 271 3.23 -9.64 -20.18
N VAL A 272 4.36 -9.10 -20.56
CA VAL A 272 4.45 -7.90 -21.40
C VAL A 272 5.36 -8.18 -22.59
N VAL A 273 4.89 -7.84 -23.82
CA VAL A 273 5.73 -7.84 -25.01
C VAL A 273 5.95 -6.42 -25.51
N PHE A 274 7.16 -6.13 -25.97
CA PHE A 274 7.58 -4.83 -26.49
C PHE A 274 7.64 -4.89 -28.03
N PRO A 275 6.60 -4.46 -28.76
CA PRO A 275 6.54 -4.61 -30.21
C PRO A 275 7.57 -3.75 -30.94
N ASP A 276 7.86 -2.57 -30.42
CA ASP A 276 8.73 -1.58 -31.03
C ASP A 276 9.88 -1.17 -30.10
N ALA A 277 11.01 -0.78 -30.70
CA ALA A 277 12.12 -0.16 -29.97
C ALA A 277 11.82 1.31 -29.68
N GLY A 278 12.30 1.80 -28.53
CA GLY A 278 12.10 3.18 -28.10
C GLY A 278 12.10 3.31 -26.58
N GLU A 279 11.77 4.48 -26.10
CA GLU A 279 11.60 4.75 -24.67
C GLU A 279 10.11 4.64 -24.34
N LEU A 280 9.79 3.81 -23.35
CA LEU A 280 8.45 3.64 -22.80
C LEU A 280 8.44 4.02 -21.32
N GLU A 281 7.28 4.37 -20.82
CA GLU A 281 7.06 4.65 -19.40
C GLU A 281 6.05 3.68 -18.81
N LEU A 282 6.43 3.00 -17.73
CA LEU A 282 5.49 2.33 -16.84
C LEU A 282 4.79 3.41 -16.01
N GLU A 283 3.47 3.43 -16.06
CA GLU A 283 2.68 4.51 -15.49
C GLU A 283 1.69 4.00 -14.44
N HIS A 284 1.40 4.84 -13.44
CA HIS A 284 0.21 4.75 -12.61
C HIS A 284 -0.75 5.87 -13.00
N ARG A 285 -1.98 5.52 -13.35
CA ARG A 285 -3.00 6.47 -13.80
C ARG A 285 -4.12 6.59 -12.79
N THR A 286 -4.43 7.83 -12.42
CA THR A 286 -5.65 8.21 -11.71
C THR A 286 -6.52 9.06 -12.63
N PRO A 287 -7.81 9.29 -12.32
CA PRO A 287 -8.66 10.16 -13.14
C PRO A 287 -8.10 11.57 -13.34
N GLY A 288 -7.31 12.08 -12.40
CA GLY A 288 -6.79 13.45 -12.42
C GLY A 288 -5.30 13.57 -12.76
N ARG A 289 -4.55 12.47 -12.72
CA ARG A 289 -3.10 12.54 -12.84
C ARG A 289 -2.47 11.23 -13.31
N THR A 290 -1.39 11.33 -14.10
CA THR A 290 -0.50 10.22 -14.44
C THR A 290 0.82 10.39 -13.70
N TYR A 291 1.29 9.31 -13.08
CA TYR A 291 2.57 9.22 -12.42
C TYR A 291 3.48 8.27 -13.21
N ARG A 292 4.69 8.68 -13.49
CA ARG A 292 5.71 7.78 -14.01
C ARG A 292 6.21 6.87 -12.88
N LEU A 293 6.16 5.57 -13.10
CA LEU A 293 6.68 4.55 -12.18
C LEU A 293 8.09 4.12 -12.55
N ALA A 294 8.36 3.87 -13.84
CA ALA A 294 9.67 3.50 -14.33
C ALA A 294 9.85 3.92 -15.79
N SER A 295 11.09 4.09 -16.23
CA SER A 295 11.44 4.21 -17.65
C SER A 295 11.92 2.87 -18.20
N ILE A 296 11.58 2.53 -19.45
CA ILE A 296 11.96 1.28 -20.11
C ILE A 296 12.57 1.57 -21.46
N ALA A 297 13.88 1.34 -21.57
CA ALA A 297 14.62 1.50 -22.84
C ALA A 297 14.54 0.19 -23.63
N VAL A 298 13.76 0.19 -24.72
CA VAL A 298 13.61 -0.97 -25.62
C VAL A 298 14.58 -0.87 -26.77
N THR A 299 15.52 -1.82 -26.87
CA THR A 299 16.52 -1.87 -27.94
C THR A 299 16.00 -2.58 -29.18
N ASN A 300 16.66 -2.37 -30.35
CA ASN A 300 16.36 -3.11 -31.57
C ASN A 300 16.84 -4.58 -31.58
N GLN A 301 17.54 -5.01 -30.54
CA GLN A 301 17.92 -6.41 -30.37
C GLN A 301 16.66 -7.26 -30.22
N GLN A 302 16.71 -8.48 -30.72
CA GLN A 302 15.65 -9.47 -30.51
C GLN A 302 16.06 -10.46 -29.44
N PRO A 303 15.09 -11.01 -28.68
CA PRO A 303 15.38 -12.07 -27.74
C PRO A 303 15.66 -13.39 -28.46
N GLU A 304 16.41 -14.26 -27.85
CA GLU A 304 16.63 -15.63 -28.30
C GLU A 304 16.53 -16.56 -27.08
N PRO A 305 15.52 -17.45 -27.05
CA PRO A 305 14.47 -17.66 -28.05
C PRO A 305 13.44 -16.51 -28.07
N SER A 306 12.64 -16.40 -29.13
CA SER A 306 11.46 -15.54 -29.18
C SER A 306 10.25 -16.30 -28.65
N TYR A 307 9.45 -15.67 -27.81
CA TYR A 307 8.17 -16.19 -27.31
C TYR A 307 6.97 -15.32 -27.74
N ALA A 308 7.15 -14.52 -28.79
CA ALA A 308 6.11 -13.60 -29.26
C ALA A 308 4.87 -14.35 -29.80
N ASP A 309 5.07 -15.51 -30.43
CA ASP A 309 3.97 -16.32 -30.95
C ASP A 309 3.16 -16.97 -29.79
N GLU A 310 3.84 -17.48 -28.77
CA GLU A 310 3.19 -18.02 -27.56
C GLU A 310 2.48 -16.92 -26.78
N PHE A 311 3.06 -15.74 -26.69
CA PHE A 311 2.43 -14.58 -26.04
C PHE A 311 1.10 -14.18 -26.73
N ALA A 312 1.02 -14.29 -28.08
CA ALA A 312 -0.18 -13.94 -28.82
C ALA A 312 -1.40 -14.84 -28.53
N HIS A 313 -1.18 -15.97 -27.85
CA HIS A 313 -2.27 -16.89 -27.47
C HIS A 313 -2.66 -16.70 -26.01
N VAL A 314 -3.97 -16.64 -25.76
CA VAL A 314 -4.53 -16.68 -24.39
C VAL A 314 -4.77 -18.14 -24.00
N ARG A 315 -4.31 -18.53 -22.83
CA ARG A 315 -4.46 -19.88 -22.29
C ARG A 315 -5.75 -20.01 -21.47
N THR A 316 -6.23 -21.24 -21.40
CA THR A 316 -7.25 -21.67 -20.41
C THR A 316 -6.61 -22.76 -19.56
N ASN A 317 -6.53 -22.52 -18.26
CA ASN A 317 -5.87 -23.39 -17.30
C ASN A 317 -6.92 -24.37 -16.71
N GLY A 318 -6.80 -25.64 -17.06
CA GLY A 318 -7.80 -26.67 -16.73
C GLY A 318 -7.90 -26.97 -15.23
N ASP A 319 -6.79 -26.87 -14.50
CA ASP A 319 -6.76 -27.04 -13.04
C ASP A 319 -7.62 -25.99 -12.32
N MET A 320 -7.59 -24.74 -12.81
CA MET A 320 -8.43 -23.66 -12.25
C MET A 320 -9.91 -23.84 -12.64
N ALA A 321 -10.19 -24.38 -13.83
CA ALA A 321 -11.55 -24.77 -14.20
C ALA A 321 -12.10 -25.86 -13.24
N ASP A 322 -11.28 -26.83 -12.87
CA ASP A 322 -11.64 -27.86 -11.88
C ASP A 322 -11.88 -27.26 -10.50
N VAL A 323 -11.07 -26.29 -10.07
CA VAL A 323 -11.28 -25.52 -8.81
C VAL A 323 -12.63 -24.82 -8.87
N ARG A 324 -12.90 -24.07 -9.94
CA ARG A 324 -14.19 -23.36 -10.12
C ARG A 324 -15.38 -24.32 -10.05
N GLN A 325 -15.31 -25.45 -10.71
CA GLN A 325 -16.40 -26.45 -10.64
C GLN A 325 -16.65 -26.95 -9.22
N ARG A 326 -15.61 -27.14 -8.41
CA ARG A 326 -15.76 -27.58 -7.01
C ARG A 326 -16.38 -26.51 -6.12
N ILE A 327 -16.09 -25.22 -6.33
CA ILE A 327 -16.63 -24.12 -5.51
C ILE A 327 -17.99 -23.61 -6.00
N GLU A 328 -18.35 -23.81 -7.27
CA GLU A 328 -19.59 -23.28 -7.86
C GLU A 328 -20.88 -23.64 -7.09
N PRO A 329 -21.08 -24.88 -6.57
CA PRO A 329 -22.22 -25.18 -5.74
C PRO A 329 -22.35 -24.32 -4.48
N PHE A 330 -21.22 -23.94 -3.86
CA PHE A 330 -21.16 -23.12 -2.65
C PHE A 330 -21.47 -21.65 -2.95
N LEU A 331 -21.06 -21.14 -4.13
CA LEU A 331 -21.38 -19.77 -4.55
C LEU A 331 -22.88 -19.57 -4.77
N LYS A 332 -23.62 -20.64 -5.10
CA LYS A 332 -25.07 -20.62 -5.33
C LYS A 332 -25.89 -21.00 -4.10
N ALA A 333 -25.26 -21.54 -3.07
CA ALA A 333 -25.94 -21.94 -1.84
C ALA A 333 -26.35 -20.69 -1.02
N PRO A 334 -27.45 -20.75 -0.26
CA PRO A 334 -27.75 -19.73 0.72
C PRO A 334 -26.60 -19.62 1.74
N ALA A 335 -26.29 -18.41 2.18
CA ALA A 335 -25.27 -18.18 3.21
C ALA A 335 -25.70 -18.85 4.53
N ASP A 336 -24.82 -19.64 5.14
CA ASP A 336 -25.05 -20.22 6.48
C ASP A 336 -25.07 -19.14 7.57
N LYS A 337 -24.29 -18.08 7.39
CA LYS A 337 -24.23 -16.92 8.27
C LYS A 337 -24.04 -15.66 7.44
N THR A 338 -24.69 -14.59 7.91
CA THR A 338 -24.44 -13.23 7.43
C THR A 338 -23.77 -12.46 8.56
N LEU A 339 -22.60 -11.92 8.30
CA LEU A 339 -21.86 -11.05 9.23
C LEU A 339 -21.88 -9.63 8.68
N SER A 340 -22.09 -8.67 9.58
CA SER A 340 -21.94 -7.25 9.28
C SER A 340 -20.71 -6.73 10.00
N PHE A 341 -19.75 -6.24 9.25
CA PHE A 341 -18.59 -5.55 9.79
C PHE A 341 -18.87 -4.05 9.76
N VAL A 342 -18.82 -3.42 10.92
CA VAL A 342 -18.94 -1.97 11.04
C VAL A 342 -17.57 -1.44 11.42
N ALA A 343 -16.95 -0.68 10.50
CA ALA A 343 -15.75 0.06 10.85
C ALA A 343 -16.18 1.31 11.63
N GLU A 344 -15.86 1.34 12.90
CA GLU A 344 -16.00 2.54 13.74
C GLU A 344 -14.60 3.12 13.91
N MET A 345 -14.43 4.37 13.48
CA MET A 345 -13.21 5.11 13.78
C MET A 345 -13.37 5.74 15.16
N ASP A 346 -12.52 5.35 16.10
CA ASP A 346 -12.32 6.11 17.32
C ASP A 346 -11.47 7.33 16.97
N MET A 347 -12.12 8.47 16.93
CA MET A 347 -11.46 9.76 16.64
C MET A 347 -10.78 10.34 17.89
N GLY A 348 -10.56 9.52 18.92
CA GLY A 348 -9.91 9.93 20.15
C GLY A 348 -10.72 10.97 20.96
N VAL A 349 -12.06 10.98 20.80
CA VAL A 349 -12.92 11.90 21.55
C VAL A 349 -13.04 11.37 22.98
N PRO A 350 -12.55 12.08 24.01
CA PRO A 350 -12.65 11.62 25.39
C PRO A 350 -14.12 11.49 25.81
N GLU A 351 -14.40 10.52 26.67
CA GLU A 351 -15.74 10.30 27.21
C GLU A 351 -16.23 11.54 27.98
N GLY A 352 -17.44 12.03 27.64
CA GLY A 352 -18.03 13.20 28.28
C GLY A 352 -17.71 14.56 27.65
N VAL A 353 -16.90 14.58 26.60
CA VAL A 353 -16.66 15.80 25.81
C VAL A 353 -17.80 15.98 24.79
N PRO A 354 -18.35 17.21 24.60
CA PRO A 354 -19.32 17.48 23.55
C PRO A 354 -18.75 17.09 22.16
N VAL A 355 -19.57 16.47 21.35
CA VAL A 355 -19.16 15.92 20.03
C VAL A 355 -19.87 16.67 18.93
N VAL A 356 -19.16 16.99 17.86
CA VAL A 356 -19.71 17.37 16.55
C VAL A 356 -19.34 16.33 15.49
N TYR A 357 -20.12 16.24 14.44
CA TYR A 357 -19.93 15.27 13.35
C TYR A 357 -19.56 16.01 12.07
N ALA A 358 -18.38 15.76 11.50
CA ALA A 358 -17.87 16.42 10.31
C ALA A 358 -17.61 15.42 9.17
N CYS A 359 -17.76 15.89 7.93
CA CYS A 359 -17.41 15.10 6.77
C CYS A 359 -15.89 15.22 6.51
N PRO A 360 -15.15 14.09 6.39
CA PRO A 360 -13.72 14.11 6.08
C PRO A 360 -13.40 14.79 4.75
N MET A 361 -14.29 14.63 3.75
CA MET A 361 -14.10 15.19 2.41
C MET A 361 -14.67 16.61 2.24
N HIS A 362 -15.58 17.01 3.11
CA HIS A 362 -16.24 18.31 3.07
C HIS A 362 -16.23 18.89 4.48
N PRO A 363 -15.10 19.46 4.93
CA PRO A 363 -14.96 19.96 6.31
C PRO A 363 -16.01 21.01 6.71
N GLU A 364 -16.59 21.69 5.72
CA GLU A 364 -17.70 22.64 5.93
C GLU A 364 -19.04 21.95 6.27
N MET A 365 -19.12 20.63 6.08
CA MET A 365 -20.32 19.84 6.41
C MET A 365 -20.21 19.28 7.82
N VAL A 366 -20.73 20.05 8.78
CA VAL A 366 -20.76 19.73 10.21
C VAL A 366 -22.19 19.55 10.68
N SER A 367 -22.43 18.61 11.58
CA SER A 367 -23.71 18.28 12.19
C SER A 367 -23.54 18.07 13.69
N ASP A 368 -24.57 18.37 14.47
CA ASP A 368 -24.64 18.05 15.90
C ASP A 368 -25.14 16.61 16.13
N GLU A 369 -25.57 15.92 15.07
CA GLU A 369 -26.06 14.53 15.13
C GLU A 369 -25.28 13.65 14.12
N PRO A 370 -25.09 12.34 14.45
CA PRO A 370 -24.48 11.42 13.50
C PRO A 370 -25.34 11.29 12.23
N GLY A 371 -24.69 11.16 11.09
CA GLY A 371 -25.38 11.10 9.81
C GLY A 371 -24.46 10.89 8.63
N SER A 372 -24.97 11.17 7.41
CA SER A 372 -24.19 11.11 6.19
C SER A 372 -24.06 12.49 5.56
N CYS A 373 -22.92 12.75 4.94
CA CYS A 373 -22.66 13.98 4.24
C CYS A 373 -23.61 14.12 3.02
N PRO A 374 -24.40 15.20 2.92
CA PRO A 374 -25.34 15.38 1.81
C PRO A 374 -24.64 15.62 0.46
N LYS A 375 -23.33 15.94 0.47
CA LYS A 375 -22.55 16.17 -0.76
C LYS A 375 -21.96 14.89 -1.35
N CYS A 376 -21.49 13.96 -0.49
CA CYS A 376 -20.79 12.75 -0.97
C CYS A 376 -21.33 11.45 -0.39
N GLY A 377 -22.30 11.48 0.52
CA GLY A 377 -22.89 10.29 1.12
C GLY A 377 -22.04 9.62 2.23
N MET A 378 -20.80 10.07 2.45
CA MET A 378 -19.93 9.51 3.50
C MET A 378 -20.52 9.76 4.89
N LYS A 379 -20.29 8.80 5.81
CA LYS A 379 -20.62 8.95 7.22
C LYS A 379 -19.86 10.15 7.80
N LEU A 380 -20.54 10.98 8.55
CA LEU A 380 -19.91 12.06 9.32
C LEU A 380 -19.18 11.45 10.50
N LEU A 381 -17.96 11.90 10.74
CA LEU A 381 -17.09 11.39 11.83
C LEU A 381 -17.23 12.27 13.06
N ALA A 382 -17.26 11.62 14.23
CA ALA A 382 -17.27 12.29 15.52
C ALA A 382 -15.95 13.02 15.78
N GLN A 383 -16.01 14.26 16.22
CA GLN A 383 -14.86 15.06 16.65
C GLN A 383 -15.17 15.70 17.99
N ALA A 384 -14.17 15.80 18.86
CA ALA A 384 -14.34 16.54 20.12
C ALA A 384 -14.73 18.00 19.78
N ALA A 385 -15.86 18.45 20.29
CA ALA A 385 -16.14 19.87 20.33
C ALA A 385 -15.27 20.45 21.47
N GLU A 386 -14.03 20.85 21.16
CA GLU A 386 -13.30 21.76 22.07
C GLU A 386 -14.21 22.97 22.34
N GLU A 387 -13.92 23.78 23.40
CA GLU A 387 -14.64 25.05 23.62
C GLU A 387 -14.58 25.89 22.33
N THR A 388 -15.50 25.60 21.43
CA THR A 388 -15.37 25.96 20.02
C THR A 388 -15.97 27.33 19.87
N THR A 389 -15.10 28.31 19.72
CA THR A 389 -15.54 29.57 19.15
C THR A 389 -15.98 29.30 17.71
N TYR A 390 -17.26 29.47 17.42
CA TYR A 390 -17.80 29.40 16.06
C TYR A 390 -17.55 30.72 15.37
N VAL A 391 -17.07 30.68 14.14
CA VAL A 391 -16.79 31.90 13.34
C VAL A 391 -17.47 31.83 11.99
N CYS A 392 -17.82 32.98 11.43
CA CYS A 392 -18.31 33.03 10.07
C CYS A 392 -17.14 32.93 9.08
N PRO A 393 -17.18 31.99 8.09
CA PRO A 393 -16.12 31.89 7.09
C PRO A 393 -15.91 33.15 6.25
N MET A 394 -16.96 33.96 6.08
CA MET A 394 -16.91 35.20 5.33
C MET A 394 -16.74 36.47 6.19
N HIS A 395 -16.98 36.37 7.50
CA HIS A 395 -16.86 37.47 8.46
C HIS A 395 -16.17 36.96 9.72
N PRO A 396 -14.85 36.80 9.68
CA PRO A 396 -14.08 36.18 10.79
C PRO A 396 -14.21 36.93 12.13
N GLU A 397 -14.62 38.19 12.10
CA GLU A 397 -14.92 38.98 13.29
C GLU A 397 -16.26 38.61 13.96
N VAL A 398 -17.09 37.85 13.29
CA VAL A 398 -18.37 37.35 13.85
C VAL A 398 -18.09 36.01 14.50
N THR A 399 -18.01 36.01 15.81
CA THR A 399 -17.75 34.80 16.65
C THR A 399 -18.95 34.55 17.56
N SER A 400 -19.15 33.29 17.92
CA SER A 400 -20.18 32.80 18.83
C SER A 400 -19.67 31.62 19.63
N ASP A 401 -20.18 31.40 20.81
CA ASP A 401 -19.99 30.18 21.64
C ASP A 401 -20.96 29.05 21.24
N LYS A 402 -21.81 29.30 20.23
CA LYS A 402 -22.79 28.32 19.75
C LYS A 402 -22.84 28.30 18.22
N SER A 403 -23.24 27.15 17.67
CA SER A 403 -23.54 27.01 16.26
C SER A 403 -24.79 27.81 15.93
N ASP A 404 -24.61 28.98 15.32
CA ASP A 404 -25.68 29.92 14.95
C ASP A 404 -25.46 30.43 13.52
N ARG A 405 -26.27 31.35 13.07
CA ARG A 405 -26.12 31.99 11.76
C ARG A 405 -25.46 33.35 11.89
N CYS A 406 -24.57 33.66 10.97
CA CYS A 406 -23.93 34.95 10.90
C CYS A 406 -25.00 36.07 10.68
N PRO A 407 -25.06 37.07 11.56
CA PRO A 407 -26.04 38.15 11.43
C PRO A 407 -25.77 39.06 10.22
N LYS A 408 -24.56 38.99 9.64
CA LYS A 408 -24.18 39.79 8.47
C LYS A 408 -24.55 39.15 7.14
N CYS A 409 -24.43 37.80 7.02
CA CYS A 409 -24.64 37.12 5.75
C CYS A 409 -25.56 35.90 5.81
N GLY A 410 -26.06 35.53 6.98
CA GLY A 410 -26.97 34.38 7.16
C GLY A 410 -26.34 33.01 7.06
N MET A 411 -25.03 32.92 6.78
CA MET A 411 -24.32 31.62 6.74
C MET A 411 -24.18 31.03 8.15
N LYS A 412 -24.19 29.70 8.22
CA LYS A 412 -23.94 28.98 9.47
C LYS A 412 -22.52 29.28 9.93
N LEU A 413 -22.35 29.58 11.21
CA LEU A 413 -21.02 29.71 11.84
C LEU A 413 -20.39 28.33 11.93
N LEU A 414 -19.11 28.24 11.60
CA LEU A 414 -18.32 27.00 11.67
C LEU A 414 -17.33 27.08 12.84
N PRO A 415 -16.95 25.93 13.42
CA PRO A 415 -15.88 25.88 14.39
C PRO A 415 -14.61 26.57 13.89
N ALA A 416 -13.99 27.40 14.73
CA ALA A 416 -12.85 28.25 14.32
C ALA A 416 -11.65 27.42 13.82
N ASN A 417 -11.41 26.23 14.37
CA ASN A 417 -10.37 25.30 13.92
C ASN A 417 -10.59 24.81 12.49
N LEU A 418 -11.84 24.66 12.05
CA LEU A 418 -12.19 24.26 10.69
C LEU A 418 -12.06 25.42 9.67
N VAL A 419 -12.25 26.66 10.14
CA VAL A 419 -12.10 27.85 9.28
C VAL A 419 -10.63 28.25 9.15
N ALA A 420 -9.82 28.08 10.19
CA ALA A 420 -8.38 28.36 10.19
C ALA A 420 -7.60 27.41 9.25
N ALA A 421 -8.02 26.15 9.12
CA ALA A 421 -7.41 25.19 8.21
C ALA A 421 -7.65 25.51 6.72
N GLY A 422 -8.71 26.29 6.40
CA GLY A 422 -9.04 26.74 5.03
C GLY A 422 -8.50 28.13 4.65
N GLY A 423 -7.83 28.85 5.55
CA GLY A 423 -7.56 30.28 5.43
C GLY A 423 -6.11 30.69 5.11
N GLY A 424 -5.28 29.83 4.60
CA GLY A 424 -3.86 30.10 4.32
C GLY A 424 -3.53 30.44 2.87
N HIS A 425 -4.29 31.31 2.18
CA HIS A 425 -3.79 31.94 0.94
C HIS A 425 -4.20 33.40 0.87
N GLY A 426 -3.21 34.27 1.10
CA GLY A 426 -3.28 35.69 0.77
C GLY A 426 -3.49 35.86 -0.74
N HIS A 427 -4.43 36.72 -1.11
CA HIS A 427 -4.63 37.14 -2.49
C HIS A 427 -3.43 37.90 -3.03
N GLU A 428 -2.67 37.26 -3.90
CA GLU A 428 -1.98 37.96 -4.97
C GLU A 428 -2.56 37.48 -6.30
N HIS A 429 -3.11 38.40 -7.05
CA HIS A 429 -3.63 38.24 -8.40
C HIS A 429 -2.47 37.88 -9.34
N HIS A 430 -2.43 36.63 -9.87
CA HIS A 430 -1.97 36.37 -11.24
C HIS A 430 -2.62 35.07 -11.76
N GLY A 431 -3.01 35.13 -13.01
CA GLY A 431 -3.89 34.37 -13.85
C GLY A 431 -3.86 32.83 -13.79
N HIS A 432 -5.05 32.33 -14.03
CA HIS A 432 -5.46 31.05 -14.61
C HIS A 432 -4.56 29.81 -14.44
N GLY A 433 -4.96 28.94 -13.54
CA GLY A 433 -4.57 27.54 -13.49
C GLY A 433 -5.55 26.80 -12.60
N HIS A 434 -6.41 25.97 -13.20
CA HIS A 434 -7.31 25.09 -12.46
C HIS A 434 -6.48 24.07 -11.67
N HIS A 435 -6.40 24.23 -10.37
CA HIS A 435 -5.98 23.14 -9.48
C HIS A 435 -7.23 22.32 -9.14
N ALA A 436 -7.33 21.14 -9.76
CA ALA A 436 -8.27 20.11 -9.33
C ALA A 436 -7.72 19.47 -8.03
N HIS A 437 -8.51 19.52 -6.98
CA HIS A 437 -8.29 18.72 -5.79
C HIS A 437 -8.44 17.24 -6.16
N ASP A 438 -7.43 16.46 -5.83
CA ASP A 438 -7.44 14.99 -5.93
C ASP A 438 -8.40 14.44 -4.83
N GLY A 439 -9.69 14.56 -5.06
CA GLY A 439 -10.72 13.95 -4.24
C GLY A 439 -11.07 12.60 -4.83
N GLY A 440 -10.85 11.54 -4.09
CA GLY A 440 -11.22 10.19 -4.49
C GLY A 440 -12.65 10.10 -4.97
N ALA A 441 -12.85 10.05 -6.29
CA ALA A 441 -14.13 9.70 -6.87
C ALA A 441 -14.32 8.19 -6.71
N GLY A 442 -15.41 7.81 -6.05
CA GLY A 442 -15.79 6.42 -5.90
C GLY A 442 -15.83 5.70 -7.24
N TRP A 443 -15.09 4.61 -7.31
CA TRP A 443 -15.14 3.68 -8.41
C TRP A 443 -16.47 2.93 -8.36
N THR A 444 -17.40 3.34 -9.19
CA THR A 444 -18.48 2.45 -9.65
C THR A 444 -18.06 1.94 -11.02
N ARG A 445 -18.16 0.61 -11.18
CA ARG A 445 -17.83 -0.13 -12.39
C ARG A 445 -18.17 0.62 -13.67
#